data_0e7c2a56f987160dbffe2f49f7dcc4dd
#
_entry.id   0e7c2a56f987160dbffe2f49f7dcc4dd
#
_cell.length_a   1.000
_cell.length_b   1.000
_cell.length_c   1.000
_cell.angle_alpha   90.00
_cell.angle_beta   90.00
_cell.angle_gamma   90.00
#
_symmetry.space_group_name_H-M   'P 1'
#
loop_
_entity.id
_entity.type
_entity.pdbx_description
1 polymer ?
#
loop_
_entity_poly.entity_id
_entity_poly.type
_entity_poly.pdbx_seq_one_letter_code
_entity_poly.pdbx_strand_id
1 'polypeptide(L)'
;IGILKEKENIGYYNLVHQDTTSIKEYAKSVTQKNVVVIGIGGSTLGTYAIYKYLKYSKNLKKQLYFLETTDPIDIKSKLEAIDLKDTLFVVISKSGTTIETVSIFKYINSLVKCDKNNTIVVTENDSKLNYYAQKNSIRSFEIPKNVGGRFSVFSAVGLVPLAIVGIDIDELLSGAKAIYDSFFDKEEAYTRLLKKARFFAEYKNDFNINVVFSYSSRLEGFNDWYIQLWGESLGKIDINLSRQ
;
A
#
# COMPACT_ATOMS: atom_id res chain seq x y z
N ILE A 1 19.27 -11.96 -16.54
CA ILE A 1 19.97 -12.75 -15.51
C ILE A 1 19.74 -12.11 -14.12
N GLY A 2 19.74 -10.75 -13.98
CA GLY A 2 19.51 -10.07 -12.70
C GLY A 2 18.13 -10.37 -12.08
N ILE A 3 17.05 -10.16 -12.83
CA ILE A 3 15.67 -10.35 -12.35
C ILE A 3 15.38 -11.77 -11.86
N LEU A 4 15.93 -12.80 -12.52
CA LEU A 4 15.74 -14.19 -12.06
C LEU A 4 16.41 -14.47 -10.72
N LYS A 5 17.55 -13.84 -10.44
CA LYS A 5 18.23 -13.91 -9.13
C LYS A 5 17.52 -13.08 -8.06
N GLU A 6 16.96 -11.92 -8.46
CA GLU A 6 16.16 -11.09 -7.56
C GLU A 6 14.89 -11.79 -7.10
N LYS A 7 14.21 -12.53 -7.97
CA LYS A 7 12.97 -13.25 -7.68
C LYS A 7 13.10 -14.19 -6.46
N GLU A 8 14.26 -14.78 -6.24
CA GLU A 8 14.50 -15.69 -5.12
C GLU A 8 14.58 -14.94 -3.77
N ASN A 9 14.97 -13.66 -3.78
CA ASN A 9 15.25 -12.90 -2.57
C ASN A 9 14.21 -11.82 -2.29
N ILE A 10 13.48 -11.34 -3.31
CA ILE A 10 12.56 -10.22 -3.19
C ILE A 10 11.12 -10.74 -3.17
N GLY A 11 10.44 -10.52 -2.05
CA GLY A 11 9.13 -11.10 -1.77
C GLY A 11 7.99 -10.59 -2.64
N TYR A 12 8.08 -9.39 -3.22
CA TYR A 12 6.95 -8.85 -4.00
C TYR A 12 6.62 -9.66 -5.25
N TYR A 13 7.56 -10.41 -5.81
CA TYR A 13 7.29 -11.32 -6.93
C TYR A 13 6.31 -12.45 -6.58
N ASN A 14 6.27 -12.85 -5.31
CA ASN A 14 5.45 -13.96 -4.85
C ASN A 14 4.03 -13.51 -4.40
N LEU A 15 3.81 -12.21 -4.23
CA LEU A 15 2.54 -11.69 -3.72
C LEU A 15 1.34 -12.03 -4.61
N VAL A 16 1.54 -12.23 -5.91
CA VAL A 16 0.47 -12.58 -6.85
C VAL A 16 -0.04 -14.02 -6.67
N HIS A 17 0.66 -14.86 -5.90
CA HIS A 17 0.32 -16.26 -5.64
C HIS A 17 -0.15 -16.52 -4.21
N GLN A 18 -0.30 -15.47 -3.38
CA GLN A 18 -0.66 -15.65 -1.98
C GLN A 18 -2.11 -16.09 -1.77
N ASP A 19 -2.35 -16.76 -0.65
CA ASP A 19 -3.70 -17.06 -0.19
C ASP A 19 -4.35 -15.82 0.45
N THR A 20 -5.54 -15.48 -0.01
CA THR A 20 -6.32 -14.32 0.46
C THR A 20 -7.46 -14.70 1.40
N THR A 21 -7.62 -15.98 1.73
CA THR A 21 -8.78 -16.52 2.47
C THR A 21 -8.96 -15.81 3.82
N SER A 22 -7.91 -15.68 4.62
CA SER A 22 -7.99 -15.04 5.94
C SER A 22 -8.36 -13.55 5.87
N ILE A 23 -7.93 -12.85 4.81
CA ILE A 23 -8.27 -11.45 4.56
C ILE A 23 -9.76 -11.34 4.20
N LYS A 24 -10.25 -12.19 3.30
CA LYS A 24 -11.66 -12.20 2.86
C LYS A 24 -12.61 -12.57 3.99
N GLU A 25 -12.24 -13.55 4.81
CA GLU A 25 -13.04 -13.93 5.99
C GLU A 25 -13.13 -12.76 6.98
N TYR A 26 -12.01 -12.12 7.28
CA TYR A 26 -12.02 -10.94 8.13
C TYR A 26 -12.85 -9.80 7.53
N ALA A 27 -12.68 -9.50 6.26
CA ALA A 27 -13.43 -8.44 5.58
C ALA A 27 -14.95 -8.63 5.66
N LYS A 28 -15.44 -9.89 5.60
CA LYS A 28 -16.87 -10.22 5.78
C LYS A 28 -17.36 -9.94 7.20
N SER A 29 -16.51 -10.03 8.21
CA SER A 29 -16.89 -9.82 9.62
C SER A 29 -16.95 -8.34 10.02
N VAL A 30 -16.38 -7.44 9.20
CA VAL A 30 -16.35 -6.00 9.49
C VAL A 30 -17.73 -5.38 9.27
N THR A 31 -18.28 -4.78 10.30
CA THR A 31 -19.62 -4.14 10.28
C THR A 31 -19.56 -2.62 10.11
N GLN A 32 -18.47 -1.99 10.50
CA GLN A 32 -18.27 -0.54 10.42
C GLN A 32 -18.42 -0.02 8.99
N LYS A 33 -19.01 1.17 8.83
CA LYS A 33 -19.21 1.82 7.53
C LYS A 33 -17.97 2.56 7.06
N ASN A 34 -17.19 3.10 8.00
CA ASN A 34 -15.98 3.86 7.71
C ASN A 34 -14.76 3.00 7.97
N VAL A 35 -13.78 3.07 7.09
CA VAL A 35 -12.47 2.45 7.23
C VAL A 35 -11.42 3.53 7.13
N VAL A 36 -10.62 3.70 8.18
CA VAL A 36 -9.56 4.72 8.23
C VAL A 36 -8.22 4.03 8.24
N VAL A 37 -7.45 4.20 7.17
CA VAL A 37 -6.05 3.75 7.08
C VAL A 37 -5.16 4.81 7.71
N ILE A 38 -4.37 4.41 8.70
CA ILE A 38 -3.35 5.23 9.37
C ILE A 38 -1.99 4.70 8.92
N GLY A 39 -1.28 5.47 8.11
CA GLY A 39 0.01 5.07 7.54
C GLY A 39 0.58 6.18 6.69
N ILE A 40 1.79 5.99 6.15
CA ILE A 40 2.46 6.99 5.31
C ILE A 40 3.18 6.32 4.13
N GLY A 41 3.26 7.02 3.01
CA GLY A 41 3.99 6.60 1.82
C GLY A 41 3.55 5.23 1.29
N GLY A 42 4.43 4.24 1.28
CA GLY A 42 4.11 2.89 0.80
C GLY A 42 2.97 2.19 1.56
N SER A 43 2.62 2.65 2.76
CA SER A 43 1.49 2.11 3.53
C SER A 43 0.12 2.62 3.04
N THR A 44 0.08 3.67 2.20
CA THR A 44 -1.17 4.32 1.77
C THR A 44 -1.27 4.47 0.26
N LEU A 45 -0.21 4.96 -0.41
CA LEU A 45 -0.28 5.44 -1.80
C LEU A 45 -0.77 4.38 -2.80
N GLY A 46 -0.28 3.14 -2.73
CA GLY A 46 -0.74 2.08 -3.62
C GLY A 46 -2.21 1.72 -3.39
N THR A 47 -2.62 1.64 -2.12
CA THR A 47 -4.01 1.38 -1.73
C THR A 47 -4.93 2.51 -2.17
N TYR A 48 -4.52 3.77 -1.97
CA TYR A 48 -5.24 4.95 -2.42
C TYR A 48 -5.40 4.97 -3.94
N ALA A 49 -4.34 4.64 -4.69
CA ALA A 49 -4.37 4.58 -6.15
C ALA A 49 -5.46 3.61 -6.66
N ILE A 50 -5.49 2.39 -6.12
CA ILE A 50 -6.49 1.38 -6.50
C ILE A 50 -7.89 1.82 -6.07
N TYR A 51 -8.05 2.27 -4.83
CA TYR A 51 -9.35 2.74 -4.33
C TYR A 51 -9.88 3.91 -5.16
N LYS A 52 -9.07 4.95 -5.42
CA LYS A 52 -9.44 6.11 -6.23
C LYS A 52 -9.87 5.71 -7.65
N TYR A 53 -9.16 4.75 -8.24
CA TYR A 53 -9.47 4.25 -9.58
C TYR A 53 -10.81 3.51 -9.64
N LEU A 54 -11.12 2.69 -8.63
CA LEU A 54 -12.26 1.79 -8.64
C LEU A 54 -13.52 2.35 -8.00
N LYS A 55 -13.43 3.31 -7.06
CA LYS A 55 -14.56 3.75 -6.24
C LYS A 55 -15.78 4.26 -7.01
N TYR A 56 -15.60 4.75 -8.23
CA TYR A 56 -16.69 5.25 -9.06
C TYR A 56 -17.28 4.20 -10.00
N SER A 57 -16.58 3.09 -10.23
CA SER A 57 -17.00 2.00 -11.12
C SER A 57 -17.48 0.76 -10.38
N LYS A 58 -17.25 0.69 -9.09
CA LYS A 58 -17.72 -0.39 -8.21
C LYS A 58 -18.67 0.19 -7.17
N ASN A 59 -19.74 -0.54 -6.85
CA ASN A 59 -20.67 -0.13 -5.79
C ASN A 59 -20.07 -0.53 -4.43
N LEU A 60 -19.16 0.29 -3.91
CA LEU A 60 -18.47 0.00 -2.65
C LEU A 60 -19.41 0.20 -1.47
N LYS A 61 -19.41 -0.76 -0.55
CA LYS A 61 -20.30 -0.78 0.62
C LYS A 61 -19.85 0.12 1.75
N LYS A 62 -18.57 0.48 1.77
CA LYS A 62 -17.92 1.24 2.85
C LYS A 62 -17.04 2.34 2.27
N GLN A 63 -16.80 3.36 3.09
CA GLN A 63 -15.91 4.50 2.73
C GLN A 63 -14.51 4.24 3.26
N LEU A 64 -13.50 4.53 2.44
CA LEU A 64 -12.09 4.45 2.80
C LEU A 64 -11.48 5.84 2.91
N TYR A 65 -10.87 6.11 4.05
CA TYR A 65 -10.20 7.37 4.37
C TYR A 65 -8.73 7.10 4.68
N PHE A 66 -7.88 8.11 4.49
CA PHE A 66 -6.44 8.00 4.72
C PHE A 66 -5.95 9.14 5.62
N LEU A 67 -5.30 8.78 6.73
CA LEU A 67 -4.57 9.69 7.60
C LEU A 67 -3.08 9.43 7.40
N GLU A 68 -2.45 10.28 6.62
CA GLU A 68 -1.08 10.12 6.11
C GLU A 68 -0.18 11.34 6.35
N THR A 69 -0.69 12.30 7.11
CA THR A 69 0.04 13.50 7.53
C THR A 69 -0.11 13.70 9.03
N THR A 70 0.86 14.34 9.66
CA THR A 70 0.78 14.77 11.06
C THR A 70 0.27 16.20 11.21
N ASP A 71 -0.18 16.83 10.12
CA ASP A 71 -0.81 18.15 10.17
C ASP A 71 -2.12 18.07 10.96
N PRO A 72 -2.22 18.76 12.11
CA PRO A 72 -3.38 18.67 12.98
C PRO A 72 -4.66 19.25 12.34
N ILE A 73 -4.52 20.20 11.42
CA ILE A 73 -5.68 20.81 10.72
C ILE A 73 -6.26 19.82 9.71
N ASP A 74 -5.41 19.16 8.91
CA ASP A 74 -5.83 18.14 7.96
C ASP A 74 -6.48 16.95 8.67
N ILE A 75 -5.84 16.43 9.72
CA ILE A 75 -6.38 15.33 10.51
C ILE A 75 -7.74 15.69 11.10
N LYS A 76 -7.85 16.86 11.73
CA LYS A 76 -9.11 17.32 12.32
C LYS A 76 -10.22 17.42 11.28
N SER A 77 -9.96 18.07 10.15
CA SER A 77 -10.91 18.22 9.05
C SER A 77 -11.40 16.86 8.52
N LYS A 78 -10.50 15.90 8.34
CA LYS A 78 -10.86 14.54 7.90
C LYS A 78 -11.71 13.82 8.95
N LEU A 79 -11.38 13.94 10.22
CA LEU A 79 -12.10 13.26 11.30
C LEU A 79 -13.50 13.86 11.57
N GLU A 80 -13.70 15.16 11.37
CA GLU A 80 -15.02 15.80 11.48
C GLU A 80 -16.04 15.26 10.46
N ALA A 81 -15.58 14.72 9.34
CA ALA A 81 -16.42 14.10 8.30
C ALA A 81 -16.74 12.61 8.58
N ILE A 82 -16.23 12.03 9.66
CA ILE A 82 -16.28 10.59 9.93
C ILE A 82 -16.94 10.32 11.28
N ASP A 83 -17.92 9.40 11.32
CA ASP A 83 -18.40 8.89 12.61
C ASP A 83 -17.38 7.90 13.18
N LEU A 84 -16.61 8.34 14.16
CA LEU A 84 -15.55 7.55 14.81
C LEU A 84 -16.09 6.30 15.52
N LYS A 85 -17.38 6.27 15.92
CA LYS A 85 -18.01 5.11 16.55
C LYS A 85 -18.34 4.00 15.54
N ASP A 86 -18.59 4.37 14.29
CA ASP A 86 -18.84 3.44 13.18
C ASP A 86 -17.61 3.35 12.25
N THR A 87 -16.41 3.33 12.85
CA THR A 87 -15.13 3.37 12.14
C THR A 87 -14.23 2.21 12.55
N LEU A 88 -13.64 1.53 11.56
CA LEU A 88 -12.52 0.61 11.72
C LEU A 88 -11.21 1.33 11.40
N PHE A 89 -10.27 1.31 12.32
CA PHE A 89 -8.92 1.85 12.14
C PHE A 89 -7.95 0.75 11.69
N VAL A 90 -7.32 0.95 10.55
CA VAL A 90 -6.30 0.06 9.98
C VAL A 90 -4.95 0.73 10.12
N VAL A 91 -4.16 0.33 11.12
CA VAL A 91 -2.86 0.93 11.41
C VAL A 91 -1.78 0.18 10.66
N ILE A 92 -1.12 0.83 9.72
CA ILE A 92 -0.14 0.22 8.81
C ILE A 92 1.24 0.82 9.04
N SER A 93 2.16 0.01 9.55
CA SER A 93 3.57 0.39 9.66
C SER A 93 4.44 -0.86 9.63
N LYS A 94 5.30 -1.00 8.61
CA LYS A 94 6.14 -2.18 8.44
C LYS A 94 7.03 -2.41 9.67
N SER A 95 7.79 -1.42 10.10
CA SER A 95 8.67 -1.48 11.28
C SER A 95 7.91 -1.39 12.61
N GLY A 96 6.66 -0.92 12.58
CA GLY A 96 5.89 -0.62 13.78
C GLY A 96 6.41 0.58 14.60
N THR A 97 7.30 1.39 14.02
CA THR A 97 7.96 2.52 14.69
C THR A 97 7.92 3.82 13.90
N THR A 98 7.27 3.84 12.73
CA THR A 98 7.10 5.05 11.92
C THR A 98 6.44 6.14 12.76
N ILE A 99 7.15 7.24 12.94
CA ILE A 99 6.79 8.26 13.95
C ILE A 99 5.44 8.90 13.65
N GLU A 100 5.17 9.18 12.38
CA GLU A 100 3.93 9.77 11.89
C GLU A 100 2.75 8.82 12.17
N THR A 101 2.87 7.57 11.77
CA THR A 101 1.82 6.55 11.99
C THR A 101 1.53 6.36 13.49
N VAL A 102 2.58 6.27 14.30
CA VAL A 102 2.44 6.09 15.76
C VAL A 102 1.82 7.32 16.40
N SER A 103 2.18 8.53 15.97
CA SER A 103 1.63 9.79 16.49
C SER A 103 0.16 9.94 16.15
N ILE A 104 -0.22 9.70 14.90
CA ILE A 104 -1.62 9.73 14.46
C ILE A 104 -2.44 8.68 15.25
N PHE A 105 -1.93 7.46 15.36
CA PHE A 105 -2.63 6.40 16.09
C PHE A 105 -2.82 6.74 17.58
N LYS A 106 -1.82 7.30 18.24
CA LYS A 106 -1.96 7.78 19.62
C LYS A 106 -3.00 8.89 19.76
N TYR A 107 -3.02 9.82 18.81
CA TYR A 107 -4.04 10.88 18.77
C TYR A 107 -5.44 10.29 18.61
N ILE A 108 -5.66 9.39 17.65
CA ILE A 108 -6.95 8.72 17.48
C ILE A 108 -7.35 7.98 18.76
N ASN A 109 -6.41 7.25 19.38
CA ASN A 109 -6.68 6.51 20.63
C ASN A 109 -7.01 7.44 21.82
N SER A 110 -6.67 8.73 21.76
CA SER A 110 -7.11 9.72 22.76
C SER A 110 -8.53 10.23 22.53
N LEU A 111 -9.04 10.14 21.30
CA LEU A 111 -10.40 10.56 20.93
C LEU A 111 -11.40 9.41 21.09
N VAL A 112 -10.99 8.22 20.70
CA VAL A 112 -11.81 7.00 20.78
C VAL A 112 -10.92 5.84 21.20
N LYS A 113 -11.38 5.05 22.20
CA LYS A 113 -10.63 3.88 22.64
C LYS A 113 -10.46 2.89 21.50
N CYS A 114 -9.20 2.70 21.08
CA CYS A 114 -8.82 1.72 20.08
C CYS A 114 -8.63 0.34 20.71
N ASP A 115 -9.42 -0.63 20.27
CA ASP A 115 -9.37 -2.00 20.77
C ASP A 115 -9.65 -3.03 19.66
N LYS A 116 -9.78 -4.30 20.03
CA LYS A 116 -10.02 -5.41 19.10
C LYS A 116 -11.30 -5.29 18.25
N ASN A 117 -12.25 -4.42 18.61
CA ASN A 117 -13.54 -4.30 17.94
C ASN A 117 -13.50 -3.23 16.83
N ASN A 118 -12.58 -2.28 16.93
CA ASN A 118 -12.50 -1.15 16.02
C ASN A 118 -11.10 -0.90 15.44
N THR A 119 -10.13 -1.77 15.74
CA THR A 119 -8.74 -1.57 15.30
C THR A 119 -8.13 -2.88 14.81
N ILE A 120 -7.38 -2.80 13.72
CA ILE A 120 -6.47 -3.85 13.25
C ILE A 120 -5.12 -3.25 12.91
N VAL A 121 -4.10 -4.07 12.91
CA VAL A 121 -2.76 -3.65 12.50
C VAL A 121 -2.26 -4.46 11.30
N VAL A 122 -1.46 -3.82 10.45
CA VAL A 122 -0.75 -4.45 9.34
C VAL A 122 0.73 -4.11 9.50
N THR A 123 1.56 -5.11 9.82
CA THR A 123 2.94 -4.88 10.25
C THR A 123 3.79 -6.15 10.13
N GLU A 124 5.10 -6.06 10.32
CA GLU A 124 5.97 -7.25 10.46
C GLU A 124 5.71 -7.98 11.78
N ASN A 125 5.86 -9.31 11.77
CA ASN A 125 5.60 -10.15 12.95
C ASN A 125 6.44 -9.78 14.18
N ASP A 126 7.70 -9.34 14.00
CA ASP A 126 8.60 -8.98 15.10
C ASP A 126 8.58 -7.47 15.41
N SER A 127 7.60 -6.74 14.91
CA SER A 127 7.50 -5.29 15.11
C SER A 127 6.94 -4.91 16.47
N LYS A 128 7.27 -3.70 16.95
CA LYS A 128 6.67 -3.13 18.17
C LYS A 128 5.14 -3.01 18.06
N LEU A 129 4.64 -2.73 16.87
CA LEU A 129 3.20 -2.62 16.62
C LEU A 129 2.50 -3.99 16.74
N ASN A 130 3.17 -5.07 16.30
CA ASN A 130 2.64 -6.42 16.46
C ASN A 130 2.60 -6.84 17.95
N TYR A 131 3.64 -6.54 18.73
CA TYR A 131 3.61 -6.78 20.19
C TYR A 131 2.48 -6.00 20.90
N TYR A 132 2.28 -4.75 20.48
CA TYR A 132 1.15 -3.95 20.97
C TYR A 132 -0.19 -4.62 20.64
N ALA A 133 -0.36 -5.08 19.40
CA ALA A 133 -1.58 -5.73 18.95
C ALA A 133 -1.85 -7.01 19.73
N GLN A 134 -0.86 -7.88 19.92
CA GLN A 134 -0.97 -9.10 20.70
C GLN A 134 -1.39 -8.82 22.15
N LYS A 135 -0.73 -7.87 22.82
CA LYS A 135 -1.04 -7.47 24.19
C LYS A 135 -2.48 -6.97 24.36
N ASN A 136 -3.06 -6.36 23.33
CA ASN A 136 -4.41 -5.80 23.37
C ASN A 136 -5.45 -6.67 22.63
N SER A 137 -5.07 -7.90 22.23
CA SER A 137 -5.93 -8.83 21.45
C SER A 137 -6.44 -8.24 20.13
N ILE A 138 -5.72 -7.28 19.55
CA ILE A 138 -6.00 -6.65 18.27
C ILE A 138 -5.55 -7.58 17.15
N ARG A 139 -6.38 -7.75 16.11
CA ARG A 139 -6.02 -8.56 14.95
C ARG A 139 -4.84 -7.94 14.19
N SER A 140 -3.86 -8.77 13.87
CA SER A 140 -2.69 -8.41 13.07
C SER A 140 -2.67 -9.16 11.74
N PHE A 141 -2.25 -8.46 10.67
CA PHE A 141 -1.91 -9.04 9.38
C PHE A 141 -0.43 -8.77 9.07
N GLU A 142 0.24 -9.79 8.55
CA GLU A 142 1.69 -9.73 8.32
C GLU A 142 2.06 -8.97 7.05
N ILE A 143 3.13 -8.16 7.13
CA ILE A 143 3.88 -7.66 6.00
C ILE A 143 5.16 -8.49 5.89
N PRO A 144 5.41 -9.21 4.77
CA PRO A 144 6.63 -10.00 4.61
C PRO A 144 7.89 -9.12 4.70
N LYS A 145 8.92 -9.57 5.43
CA LYS A 145 10.16 -8.80 5.64
C LYS A 145 10.86 -8.40 4.35
N ASN A 146 10.81 -9.26 3.34
CA ASN A 146 11.46 -9.06 2.04
C ASN A 146 10.59 -8.30 1.02
N VAL A 147 9.50 -7.65 1.46
CA VAL A 147 8.68 -6.74 0.65
C VAL A 147 8.98 -5.30 1.06
N GLY A 148 9.52 -4.51 0.13
CA GLY A 148 9.77 -3.08 0.35
C GLY A 148 8.48 -2.27 0.42
N GLY A 149 8.45 -1.18 1.22
CA GLY A 149 7.26 -0.38 1.47
C GLY A 149 6.54 0.06 0.19
N ARG A 150 7.25 0.65 -0.77
CA ARG A 150 6.66 1.11 -2.05
C ARG A 150 6.13 -0.02 -2.94
N PHE A 151 6.50 -1.27 -2.69
CA PHE A 151 6.07 -2.46 -3.45
C PHE A 151 5.01 -3.28 -2.72
N SER A 152 4.46 -2.79 -1.61
CA SER A 152 3.64 -3.57 -0.68
C SER A 152 2.15 -3.62 -1.00
N VAL A 153 1.68 -2.95 -2.07
CA VAL A 153 0.24 -2.84 -2.38
C VAL A 153 -0.47 -4.18 -2.54
N PHE A 154 0.21 -5.20 -3.05
CA PHE A 154 -0.32 -6.56 -3.15
C PHE A 154 -0.05 -7.43 -1.92
N SER A 155 0.51 -6.89 -0.84
CA SER A 155 0.52 -7.55 0.48
C SER A 155 -0.73 -7.18 1.28
N ALA A 156 -0.79 -7.59 2.55
CA ALA A 156 -1.85 -7.19 3.47
C ALA A 156 -2.02 -5.65 3.56
N VAL A 157 -0.98 -4.87 3.25
CA VAL A 157 -1.02 -3.40 3.23
C VAL A 157 -2.14 -2.86 2.34
N GLY A 158 -2.25 -3.37 1.12
CA GLY A 158 -3.33 -2.95 0.21
C GLY A 158 -4.53 -3.88 0.27
N LEU A 159 -4.31 -5.20 0.32
CA LEU A 159 -5.39 -6.16 0.19
C LEU A 159 -6.40 -6.11 1.34
N VAL A 160 -5.95 -5.86 2.58
CA VAL A 160 -6.83 -5.81 3.75
C VAL A 160 -7.83 -4.66 3.64
N PRO A 161 -7.42 -3.37 3.54
CA PRO A 161 -8.39 -2.28 3.43
C PRO A 161 -9.24 -2.36 2.16
N LEU A 162 -8.68 -2.82 1.03
CA LEU A 162 -9.43 -2.95 -0.22
C LEU A 162 -10.53 -4.03 -0.14
N ALA A 163 -10.24 -5.18 0.45
CA ALA A 163 -11.23 -6.24 0.67
C ALA A 163 -12.35 -5.77 1.61
N ILE A 164 -12.01 -5.04 2.69
CA ILE A 164 -13.00 -4.54 3.65
C ILE A 164 -14.00 -3.60 3.00
N VAL A 165 -13.58 -2.75 2.07
CA VAL A 165 -14.50 -1.84 1.36
C VAL A 165 -15.25 -2.52 0.21
N GLY A 166 -14.96 -3.78 -0.09
CA GLY A 166 -15.69 -4.59 -1.06
C GLY A 166 -15.05 -4.67 -2.44
N ILE A 167 -13.78 -4.34 -2.58
CA ILE A 167 -13.01 -4.59 -3.80
C ILE A 167 -12.64 -6.07 -3.85
N ASP A 168 -12.86 -6.71 -4.99
CA ASP A 168 -12.44 -8.09 -5.24
C ASP A 168 -10.91 -8.16 -5.37
N ILE A 169 -10.26 -8.63 -4.31
CA ILE A 169 -8.81 -8.73 -4.25
C ILE A 169 -8.27 -9.93 -5.04
N ASP A 170 -9.06 -10.95 -5.30
CA ASP A 170 -8.67 -12.08 -6.14
C ASP A 170 -8.66 -11.66 -7.62
N GLU A 171 -9.66 -10.87 -8.07
CA GLU A 171 -9.66 -10.26 -9.39
C GLU A 171 -8.45 -9.32 -9.58
N LEU A 172 -8.13 -8.53 -8.55
CA LEU A 172 -6.95 -7.65 -8.56
C LEU A 172 -5.64 -8.43 -8.70
N LEU A 173 -5.46 -9.49 -7.90
CA LEU A 173 -4.27 -10.35 -7.97
C LEU A 173 -4.20 -11.12 -9.27
N SER A 174 -5.33 -11.57 -9.81
CA SER A 174 -5.40 -12.25 -11.12
C SER A 174 -4.88 -11.36 -12.25
N GLY A 175 -5.24 -10.07 -12.25
CA GLY A 175 -4.70 -9.10 -13.21
C GLY A 175 -3.18 -8.92 -13.08
N ALA A 176 -2.68 -8.83 -11.84
CA ALA A 176 -1.24 -8.74 -11.60
C ALA A 176 -0.51 -10.04 -12.00
N LYS A 177 -1.11 -11.19 -11.71
CA LYS A 177 -0.59 -12.51 -12.09
C LYS A 177 -0.49 -12.68 -13.61
N ALA A 178 -1.46 -12.22 -14.36
CA ALA A 178 -1.43 -12.28 -15.83
C ALA A 178 -0.20 -11.53 -16.40
N ILE A 179 0.15 -10.36 -15.85
CA ILE A 179 1.36 -9.64 -16.25
C ILE A 179 2.63 -10.36 -15.80
N TYR A 180 2.61 -10.94 -14.59
CA TYR A 180 3.73 -11.73 -14.07
C TYR A 180 4.01 -12.95 -14.98
N ASP A 181 2.99 -13.75 -15.29
CA ASP A 181 3.11 -14.94 -16.12
C ASP A 181 3.64 -14.54 -17.51
N SER A 182 2.99 -13.57 -18.19
CA SER A 182 3.41 -13.09 -19.51
C SER A 182 4.86 -12.53 -19.53
N PHE A 183 5.34 -11.97 -18.40
CA PHE A 183 6.72 -11.53 -18.29
C PHE A 183 7.70 -12.72 -18.15
N PHE A 184 7.45 -13.65 -17.25
CA PHE A 184 8.37 -14.75 -16.98
C PHE A 184 8.35 -15.83 -18.07
N ASP A 185 7.23 -15.99 -18.78
CA ASP A 185 7.08 -16.86 -19.93
C ASP A 185 7.61 -16.21 -21.23
N LYS A 186 8.15 -14.98 -21.13
CA LYS A 186 8.75 -14.20 -22.23
C LYS A 186 7.77 -13.83 -23.34
N GLU A 187 6.53 -13.57 -23.00
CA GLU A 187 5.48 -13.16 -23.92
C GLU A 187 5.43 -11.61 -24.11
N GLU A 188 4.26 -11.05 -24.39
CA GLU A 188 4.09 -9.63 -24.72
C GLU A 188 4.60 -8.69 -23.62
N ALA A 189 4.26 -8.96 -22.32
CA ALA A 189 4.68 -8.10 -21.21
C ALA A 189 6.22 -8.05 -21.09
N TYR A 190 6.91 -9.18 -21.29
CA TYR A 190 8.38 -9.22 -21.32
C TYR A 190 8.95 -8.28 -22.37
N THR A 191 8.48 -8.39 -23.61
CA THR A 191 8.97 -7.57 -24.74
C THR A 191 8.72 -6.08 -24.49
N ARG A 192 7.52 -5.70 -24.03
CA ARG A 192 7.13 -4.31 -23.76
C ARG A 192 7.95 -3.71 -22.62
N LEU A 193 8.10 -4.41 -21.52
CA LEU A 193 8.83 -3.93 -20.34
C LEU A 193 10.33 -3.79 -20.63
N LEU A 194 10.93 -4.76 -21.35
CA LEU A 194 12.34 -4.65 -21.77
C LEU A 194 12.57 -3.49 -22.72
N LYS A 195 11.68 -3.28 -23.71
CA LYS A 195 11.78 -2.14 -24.63
C LYS A 195 11.75 -0.82 -23.86
N LYS A 196 10.84 -0.69 -22.89
CA LYS A 196 10.73 0.50 -22.05
C LYS A 196 11.97 0.69 -21.16
N ALA A 197 12.45 -0.37 -20.53
CA ALA A 197 13.66 -0.30 -19.69
C ALA A 197 14.90 0.08 -20.47
N ARG A 198 15.07 -0.48 -21.69
CA ARG A 198 16.16 -0.10 -22.60
C ARG A 198 16.10 1.36 -22.99
N PHE A 199 14.92 1.86 -23.36
CA PHE A 199 14.72 3.26 -23.69
C PHE A 199 15.19 4.18 -22.55
N PHE A 200 14.73 3.94 -21.31
CA PHE A 200 15.16 4.74 -20.17
C PHE A 200 16.65 4.62 -19.87
N ALA A 201 17.25 3.45 -20.05
CA ALA A 201 18.68 3.26 -19.84
C ALA A 201 19.53 3.95 -20.89
N GLU A 202 19.11 3.91 -22.17
CA GLU A 202 19.80 4.51 -23.31
C GLU A 202 19.79 6.03 -23.24
N TYR A 203 18.64 6.63 -22.95
CA TYR A 203 18.44 8.08 -22.99
C TYR A 203 18.55 8.78 -21.63
N LYS A 204 19.03 8.09 -20.57
CA LYS A 204 19.11 8.63 -19.20
C LYS A 204 19.95 9.91 -19.06
N ASN A 205 20.90 10.15 -19.95
CA ASN A 205 21.74 11.33 -19.95
C ASN A 205 21.15 12.49 -20.77
N ASP A 206 20.22 12.17 -21.70
CA ASP A 206 19.56 13.15 -22.57
C ASP A 206 18.25 13.65 -21.95
N PHE A 207 17.55 12.76 -21.26
CA PHE A 207 16.25 13.04 -20.61
C PHE A 207 16.29 12.61 -19.15
N ASN A 208 16.42 13.59 -18.25
CA ASN A 208 16.51 13.37 -16.79
C ASN A 208 15.19 13.63 -16.04
N ILE A 209 14.13 14.00 -16.77
CA ILE A 209 12.80 14.23 -16.20
C ILE A 209 11.83 13.18 -16.76
N ASN A 210 11.18 12.43 -15.87
CA ASN A 210 10.11 11.52 -16.24
C ASN A 210 8.76 12.11 -15.83
N VAL A 211 7.89 12.31 -16.81
CA VAL A 211 6.56 12.91 -16.61
C VAL A 211 5.47 11.88 -16.86
N VAL A 212 4.58 11.69 -15.89
CA VAL A 212 3.31 10.99 -16.09
C VAL A 212 2.22 12.01 -16.34
N PHE A 213 1.66 12.00 -17.55
CA PHE A 213 0.61 12.91 -17.95
C PHE A 213 -0.73 12.16 -18.02
N SER A 214 -1.60 12.40 -17.06
CA SER A 214 -2.89 11.69 -16.90
C SER A 214 -4.06 12.60 -17.27
N TYR A 215 -4.98 12.10 -18.11
CA TYR A 215 -6.20 12.82 -18.52
C TYR A 215 -7.42 12.45 -17.65
N SER A 216 -7.30 11.46 -16.76
CA SER A 216 -8.38 11.01 -15.91
C SER A 216 -8.09 11.31 -14.44
N SER A 217 -9.03 11.96 -13.74
CA SER A 217 -8.97 12.18 -12.29
C SER A 217 -8.92 10.86 -11.48
N ARG A 218 -9.35 9.75 -12.08
CA ARG A 218 -9.25 8.42 -11.47
C ARG A 218 -7.80 7.96 -11.32
N LEU A 219 -6.88 8.47 -12.14
CA LEU A 219 -5.45 8.13 -12.14
C LEU A 219 -4.61 9.03 -11.23
N GLU A 220 -5.20 10.02 -10.56
CA GLU A 220 -4.48 10.93 -9.67
C GLU A 220 -3.68 10.16 -8.59
N GLY A 221 -4.31 9.26 -7.86
CA GLY A 221 -3.62 8.44 -6.86
C GLY A 221 -2.54 7.52 -7.47
N PHE A 222 -2.70 7.09 -8.72
CA PHE A 222 -1.66 6.35 -9.44
C PHE A 222 -0.43 7.23 -9.71
N ASN A 223 -0.62 8.50 -10.04
CA ASN A 223 0.49 9.42 -10.28
C ASN A 223 1.33 9.58 -9.00
N ASP A 224 0.71 9.79 -7.85
CA ASP A 224 1.39 9.93 -6.56
C ASP A 224 2.16 8.64 -6.19
N TRP A 225 1.53 7.49 -6.36
CA TRP A 225 2.17 6.20 -6.14
C TRP A 225 3.35 5.97 -7.11
N TYR A 226 3.20 6.34 -8.40
CA TYR A 226 4.27 6.23 -9.38
C TYR A 226 5.46 7.12 -9.05
N ILE A 227 5.23 8.35 -8.56
CA ILE A 227 6.30 9.25 -8.11
C ILE A 227 7.12 8.59 -7.01
N GLN A 228 6.47 7.96 -6.02
CA GLN A 228 7.18 7.23 -4.97
C GLN A 228 7.97 6.04 -5.55
N LEU A 229 7.33 5.21 -6.38
CA LEU A 229 7.99 4.06 -7.01
C LEU A 229 9.24 4.47 -7.79
N TRP A 230 9.13 5.51 -8.61
CA TRP A 230 10.22 6.01 -9.43
C TRP A 230 11.31 6.66 -8.58
N GLY A 231 10.94 7.63 -7.74
CA GLY A 231 11.86 8.42 -6.94
C GLY A 231 12.69 7.58 -5.95
N GLU A 232 12.05 6.68 -5.21
CA GLU A 232 12.75 5.81 -4.26
C GLU A 232 13.57 4.69 -4.93
N SER A 233 13.23 4.31 -6.17
CA SER A 233 13.95 3.26 -6.89
C SER A 233 15.14 3.77 -7.69
N LEU A 234 15.02 4.94 -8.32
CA LEU A 234 15.99 5.47 -9.28
C LEU A 234 16.54 6.85 -8.89
N GLY A 235 15.90 7.57 -7.97
CA GLY A 235 16.28 8.92 -7.56
C GLY A 235 17.37 8.99 -6.47
N LYS A 236 17.92 7.87 -6.02
CA LYS A 236 19.02 7.86 -5.06
C LYS A 236 20.31 8.22 -5.77
N ILE A 237 20.83 9.41 -5.46
CA ILE A 237 22.20 9.78 -5.81
C ILE A 237 23.13 8.88 -4.99
N ASP A 238 24.11 8.27 -5.67
CA ASP A 238 25.16 7.52 -4.99
C ASP A 238 25.95 8.50 -4.11
N ILE A 239 25.85 8.33 -2.78
CA ILE A 239 26.46 9.21 -1.79
C ILE A 239 28.00 9.29 -1.99
N ASN A 240 28.58 8.29 -2.66
CA ASN A 240 29.99 8.28 -2.99
C ASN A 240 30.38 9.21 -4.15
N LEU A 241 29.44 9.64 -5.01
CA LEU A 241 29.68 10.59 -6.09
C LEU A 241 29.51 12.05 -5.64
N SER A 242 28.88 12.30 -4.50
CA SER A 242 28.70 13.66 -3.95
C SER A 242 29.83 14.14 -3.05
N ARG A 243 30.91 13.36 -2.93
CA ARG A 243 32.10 13.68 -2.12
C ARG A 243 33.40 13.93 -2.95
N GLN A 244 33.24 14.15 -4.25
CA GLN A 244 34.38 14.62 -5.10
C GLN A 244 34.29 16.12 -5.37
#